data_3db24ff13877ae305cd500c0ec774fa6
#
_entry.id   3db24ff13877ae305cd500c0ec774fa6
#
_cell.length_a   1.000
_cell.length_b   1.000
_cell.length_c   1.000
_cell.angle_alpha   90.00
_cell.angle_beta   90.00
_cell.angle_gamma   90.00
#
_symmetry.space_group_name_H-M   'P 1'
#
loop_
_entity.id
_entity.type
_entity.pdbx_description
1 polymer ?
#
loop_
_entity_poly.entity_id
_entity_poly.type
_entity_poly.pdbx_seq_one_letter_code
_entity_poly.pdbx_strand_id
1 'polypeptide(L)'
;MNNDGIDSDSWMKRNWKWLLPATITILFLTFYAIIPVLNNEAPQFIKAYSDTKIFEKAIAIANANSEVKTTIGTIEAIDKLAILEGNIVYANNDSSIASTIRVKGNHNQGKMDFTANKKGSEWIFQKITVRCKNAEKVIHVIE
;
A
#
# COMPACT_ATOMS: atom_id res chain seq x y z
N MET A 1 -31.95 38.64 31.64
CA MET A 1 -30.81 37.98 31.00
C MET A 1 -31.36 37.26 29.80
N ASN A 2 -31.26 37.87 28.62
CA ASN A 2 -31.76 37.29 27.36
C ASN A 2 -30.72 36.30 26.85
N ASN A 3 -31.09 35.04 26.76
CA ASN A 3 -30.29 34.02 26.13
C ASN A 3 -30.61 34.10 24.64
N ASP A 4 -29.83 34.90 23.90
CA ASP A 4 -29.83 34.87 22.45
C ASP A 4 -29.10 33.59 21.99
N GLY A 5 -29.80 32.46 22.08
CA GLY A 5 -29.41 31.25 21.40
C GLY A 5 -29.36 31.55 19.90
N ILE A 6 -28.17 31.57 19.35
CA ILE A 6 -27.94 31.72 17.91
C ILE A 6 -28.72 30.61 17.22
N ASP A 7 -29.87 30.95 16.63
CA ASP A 7 -30.75 30.04 15.85
C ASP A 7 -30.01 29.60 14.58
N SER A 8 -29.11 28.66 14.72
CA SER A 8 -28.49 27.98 13.57
C SER A 8 -29.53 27.27 12.69
N ASP A 9 -30.62 26.89 13.28
CA ASP A 9 -31.77 26.28 12.58
C ASP A 9 -32.49 27.23 11.59
N SER A 10 -32.48 28.52 11.83
CA SER A 10 -33.15 29.49 10.96
C SER A 10 -32.40 29.72 9.66
N TRP A 11 -31.05 29.73 9.69
CA TRP A 11 -30.21 29.91 8.50
C TRP A 11 -30.27 28.70 7.58
N MET A 12 -30.23 27.49 8.12
CA MET A 12 -30.27 26.24 7.38
C MET A 12 -31.62 26.06 6.70
N LYS A 13 -32.74 26.34 7.37
CA LYS A 13 -34.06 26.30 6.80
C LYS A 13 -34.29 27.30 5.66
N ARG A 14 -33.70 28.50 5.77
CA ARG A 14 -33.81 29.56 4.77
C ARG A 14 -32.97 29.24 3.52
N ASN A 15 -31.83 28.58 3.67
CA ASN A 15 -30.92 28.30 2.59
C ASN A 15 -30.97 26.83 2.08
N TRP A 16 -31.91 26.02 2.59
CA TRP A 16 -32.06 24.61 2.23
C TRP A 16 -32.13 24.36 0.72
N LYS A 17 -32.83 25.22 0.00
CA LYS A 17 -33.00 25.12 -1.46
C LYS A 17 -31.68 25.24 -2.23
N TRP A 18 -30.70 25.95 -1.67
CA TRP A 18 -29.37 26.12 -2.25
C TRP A 18 -28.35 25.12 -1.66
N LEU A 19 -28.50 24.78 -0.40
CA LEU A 19 -27.60 23.84 0.28
C LEU A 19 -27.67 22.44 -0.33
N LEU A 20 -28.86 21.98 -0.66
CA LEU A 20 -29.07 20.64 -1.22
C LEU A 20 -28.39 20.46 -2.59
N PRO A 21 -28.59 21.33 -3.60
CA PRO A 21 -27.85 21.18 -4.86
C PRO A 21 -26.35 21.41 -4.70
N ALA A 22 -25.91 22.30 -3.81
CA ALA A 22 -24.48 22.53 -3.55
C ALA A 22 -23.81 21.29 -2.96
N THR A 23 -24.41 20.63 -1.96
CA THR A 23 -23.87 19.40 -1.38
C THR A 23 -23.83 18.26 -2.38
N ILE A 24 -24.87 18.10 -3.21
CA ILE A 24 -24.90 17.10 -4.29
C ILE A 24 -23.77 17.36 -5.29
N THR A 25 -23.57 18.62 -5.69
CA THR A 25 -22.51 18.97 -6.63
C THR A 25 -21.13 18.69 -6.04
N ILE A 26 -20.88 19.01 -4.77
CA ILE A 26 -19.61 18.73 -4.09
C ILE A 26 -19.38 17.20 -4.02
N LEU A 27 -20.41 16.42 -3.66
CA LEU A 27 -20.31 14.96 -3.63
C LEU A 27 -20.01 14.39 -5.01
N PHE A 28 -20.62 14.92 -6.06
CA PHE A 28 -20.36 14.49 -7.45
C PHE A 28 -18.92 14.82 -7.88
N LEU A 29 -18.42 16.00 -7.55
CA LEU A 29 -17.05 16.42 -7.87
C LEU A 29 -16.02 15.57 -7.11
N THR A 30 -16.25 15.30 -5.81
CA THR A 30 -15.36 14.43 -5.02
C THR A 30 -15.37 13.00 -5.53
N PHE A 31 -16.53 12.46 -5.90
CA PHE A 31 -16.65 11.13 -6.48
C PHE A 31 -15.91 11.06 -7.83
N TYR A 32 -16.08 12.04 -8.69
CA TYR A 32 -15.40 12.11 -9.99
C TYR A 32 -13.87 12.22 -9.85
N ALA A 33 -13.38 12.92 -8.83
CA ALA A 33 -11.94 13.03 -8.54
C ALA A 33 -11.33 11.72 -8.01
N ILE A 34 -12.13 10.88 -7.32
CA ILE A 34 -11.67 9.63 -6.75
C ILE A 34 -11.63 8.49 -7.79
N ILE A 35 -12.49 8.52 -8.82
CA ILE A 35 -12.58 7.47 -9.86
C ILE A 35 -11.23 7.14 -10.51
N PRO A 36 -10.39 8.11 -10.95
CA PRO A 36 -9.10 7.81 -11.57
C PRO A 36 -8.14 7.08 -10.63
N VAL A 37 -8.15 7.43 -9.34
CA VAL A 37 -7.31 6.78 -8.31
C VAL A 37 -7.74 5.32 -8.13
N LEU A 38 -9.02 5.06 -8.03
CA LEU A 38 -9.57 3.72 -7.88
C LEU A 38 -9.31 2.83 -9.11
N ASN A 39 -9.35 3.41 -10.31
CA ASN A 39 -9.16 2.64 -11.55
C ASN A 39 -7.71 2.26 -11.82
N ASN A 40 -6.74 3.04 -11.32
CA ASN A 40 -5.32 2.80 -11.60
C ASN A 40 -4.63 1.94 -10.54
N GLU A 41 -4.96 2.12 -9.27
CA GLU A 41 -4.24 1.47 -8.17
C GLU A 41 -5.02 0.36 -7.47
N ALA A 42 -6.33 0.52 -7.31
CA ALA A 42 -7.15 -0.48 -6.62
C ALA A 42 -7.06 -1.89 -7.23
N PRO A 43 -7.07 -2.09 -8.57
CA PRO A 43 -6.93 -3.42 -9.13
C PRO A 43 -5.61 -4.10 -8.79
N GLN A 44 -4.52 -3.33 -8.68
CA GLN A 44 -3.19 -3.85 -8.36
C GLN A 44 -3.11 -4.32 -6.91
N PHE A 45 -3.69 -3.55 -5.97
CA PHE A 45 -3.76 -3.96 -4.57
C PHE A 45 -4.64 -5.18 -4.36
N ILE A 46 -5.81 -5.25 -5.01
CA ILE A 46 -6.72 -6.39 -4.92
C ILE A 46 -6.00 -7.65 -5.40
N LYS A 47 -5.24 -7.56 -6.49
CA LYS A 47 -4.47 -8.67 -7.03
C LYS A 47 -3.35 -9.10 -6.09
N ALA A 48 -2.55 -8.17 -5.60
CA ALA A 48 -1.49 -8.43 -4.64
C ALA A 48 -2.03 -9.07 -3.35
N TYR A 49 -3.19 -8.62 -2.91
CA TYR A 49 -3.88 -9.16 -1.75
C TYR A 49 -4.38 -10.60 -1.96
N SER A 50 -4.71 -10.95 -3.19
CA SER A 50 -5.12 -12.31 -3.57
C SER A 50 -3.93 -13.25 -3.81
N ASP A 51 -2.77 -12.72 -4.24
CA ASP A 51 -1.56 -13.49 -4.54
C ASP A 51 -0.46 -13.23 -3.49
N THR A 52 -0.74 -13.59 -2.24
CA THR A 52 0.24 -13.45 -1.14
C THR A 52 1.47 -14.34 -1.31
N LYS A 53 1.39 -15.39 -2.11
CA LYS A 53 2.47 -16.38 -2.31
C LYS A 53 3.77 -15.77 -2.84
N ILE A 54 3.69 -14.72 -3.67
CA ILE A 54 4.89 -14.05 -4.19
C ILE A 54 5.64 -13.34 -3.07
N PHE A 55 4.92 -12.70 -2.17
CA PHE A 55 5.50 -12.00 -1.02
C PHE A 55 6.10 -12.98 -0.01
N GLU A 56 5.41 -14.10 0.24
CA GLU A 56 5.92 -15.18 1.10
C GLU A 56 7.23 -15.77 0.55
N LYS A 57 7.30 -16.00 -0.78
CA LYS A 57 8.53 -16.45 -1.44
C LYS A 57 9.66 -15.41 -1.31
N ALA A 58 9.38 -14.12 -1.53
CA ALA A 58 10.37 -13.06 -1.38
C ALA A 58 10.91 -13.00 0.05
N ILE A 59 10.03 -13.10 1.06
CA ILE A 59 10.40 -13.15 2.47
C ILE A 59 11.24 -14.39 2.79
N ALA A 60 10.89 -15.55 2.26
CA ALA A 60 11.65 -16.78 2.47
C ALA A 60 13.09 -16.66 1.91
N ILE A 61 13.24 -16.06 0.72
CA ILE A 61 14.55 -15.79 0.11
C ILE A 61 15.34 -14.80 0.96
N ALA A 62 14.71 -13.70 1.40
CA ALA A 62 15.35 -12.72 2.27
C ALA A 62 15.78 -13.34 3.60
N ASN A 63 14.95 -14.19 4.19
CA ASN A 63 15.28 -14.92 5.42
C ASN A 63 16.39 -15.96 5.25
N ALA A 64 16.70 -16.41 4.05
CA ALA A 64 17.86 -17.26 3.78
C ALA A 64 19.19 -16.49 3.81
N ASN A 65 19.16 -15.17 3.61
CA ASN A 65 20.36 -14.32 3.60
C ASN A 65 20.87 -14.07 5.03
N SER A 66 22.15 -14.34 5.27
CA SER A 66 22.77 -14.20 6.60
C SER A 66 22.82 -12.74 7.08
N GLU A 67 23.03 -11.79 6.18
CA GLU A 67 23.13 -10.38 6.50
C GLU A 67 21.75 -9.81 6.91
N VAL A 68 20.66 -10.24 6.24
CA VAL A 68 19.30 -9.92 6.65
C VAL A 68 19.01 -10.43 8.04
N LYS A 69 19.37 -11.69 8.34
CA LYS A 69 19.20 -12.29 9.68
C LYS A 69 19.94 -11.52 10.76
N THR A 70 21.15 -11.09 10.48
CA THR A 70 21.95 -10.35 11.45
C THR A 70 21.42 -8.94 11.69
N THR A 71 20.92 -8.27 10.64
CA THR A 71 20.54 -6.86 10.72
C THR A 71 19.07 -6.64 11.12
N ILE A 72 18.17 -7.42 10.55
CA ILE A 72 16.72 -7.29 10.78
C ILE A 72 16.20 -8.41 11.67
N GLY A 73 16.87 -9.55 11.66
CA GLY A 73 16.38 -10.77 12.26
C GLY A 73 15.54 -11.58 11.27
N THR A 74 14.85 -12.58 11.77
CA THR A 74 13.89 -13.34 10.96
C THR A 74 12.68 -12.46 10.65
N ILE A 75 12.46 -12.20 9.38
CA ILE A 75 11.29 -11.42 8.90
C ILE A 75 10.04 -12.26 9.15
N GLU A 76 9.07 -11.65 9.81
CA GLU A 76 7.76 -12.25 10.09
C GLU A 76 6.96 -12.45 8.79
N ALA A 77 5.91 -13.28 8.85
CA ALA A 77 4.97 -13.43 7.74
C ALA A 77 4.38 -12.07 7.36
N ILE A 78 4.08 -11.91 6.07
CA ILE A 78 3.57 -10.66 5.56
C ILE A 78 2.25 -10.28 6.23
N ASP A 79 2.20 -9.06 6.75
CA ASP A 79 0.95 -8.44 7.19
C ASP A 79 0.22 -7.86 5.97
N LYS A 80 -1.07 -8.11 5.91
CA LYS A 80 -1.93 -7.57 4.84
C LYS A 80 -1.90 -6.04 4.75
N LEU A 81 -1.72 -5.36 5.87
CA LEU A 81 -1.53 -3.91 5.91
C LEU A 81 -0.21 -3.48 5.27
N ALA A 82 0.85 -4.30 5.37
CA ALA A 82 2.13 -4.01 4.73
C ALA A 82 2.03 -3.99 3.19
N ILE A 83 1.10 -4.76 2.61
CA ILE A 83 0.77 -4.74 1.19
C ILE A 83 0.06 -3.43 0.84
N LEU A 84 -0.93 -3.00 1.65
CA LEU A 84 -1.70 -1.77 1.42
C LEU A 84 -0.86 -0.50 1.61
N GLU A 85 0.09 -0.50 2.54
CA GLU A 85 1.02 0.60 2.79
C GLU A 85 2.19 0.62 1.80
N GLY A 86 2.35 -0.45 1.02
CA GLY A 86 3.41 -0.61 0.05
C GLY A 86 3.13 0.08 -1.27
N ASN A 87 4.09 -0.03 -2.17
CA ASN A 87 3.91 0.30 -3.58
C ASN A 87 4.02 -0.99 -4.39
N ILE A 88 3.02 -1.29 -5.21
CA ILE A 88 2.97 -2.50 -6.00
C ILE A 88 2.56 -2.13 -7.42
N VAL A 89 3.40 -2.51 -8.37
CA VAL A 89 3.17 -2.26 -9.80
C VAL A 89 3.28 -3.57 -10.55
N TYR A 90 2.18 -3.99 -11.16
CA TYR A 90 2.18 -5.06 -12.15
C TYR A 90 2.33 -4.47 -13.55
N ALA A 91 3.09 -5.13 -14.39
CA ALA A 91 3.32 -4.74 -15.78
C ALA A 91 3.31 -5.96 -16.71
N ASN A 92 3.35 -5.72 -18.02
CA ASN A 92 3.42 -6.75 -19.05
C ASN A 92 2.29 -7.79 -18.95
N ASN A 93 1.05 -7.34 -18.88
CA ASN A 93 -0.12 -8.19 -18.68
C ASN A 93 0.03 -9.10 -17.45
N ASP A 94 0.44 -8.51 -16.33
CA ASP A 94 0.63 -9.19 -15.05
C ASP A 94 1.73 -10.26 -15.04
N SER A 95 2.64 -10.22 -16.00
CA SER A 95 3.79 -11.13 -16.04
C SER A 95 5.04 -10.58 -15.37
N SER A 96 5.03 -9.33 -14.93
CA SER A 96 6.09 -8.71 -14.13
C SER A 96 5.51 -7.96 -12.94
N ILE A 97 6.27 -7.90 -11.86
CA ILE A 97 5.92 -7.16 -10.65
C ILE A 97 7.14 -6.43 -10.12
N ALA A 98 6.92 -5.18 -9.72
CA ALA A 98 7.83 -4.41 -8.88
C ALA A 98 7.07 -4.04 -7.60
N SER A 99 7.68 -4.28 -6.45
CA SER A 99 7.02 -4.04 -5.18
C SER A 99 7.97 -3.52 -4.12
N THR A 100 7.46 -2.62 -3.30
CA THR A 100 8.06 -2.17 -2.06
C THR A 100 7.07 -2.42 -0.93
N ILE A 101 7.43 -3.25 0.02
CA ILE A 101 6.61 -3.55 1.19
C ILE A 101 7.36 -3.28 2.49
N ARG A 102 6.62 -2.96 3.54
CA ARG A 102 7.16 -2.92 4.89
C ARG A 102 7.40 -4.34 5.40
N VAL A 103 8.57 -4.57 5.99
CA VAL A 103 8.92 -5.83 6.65
C VAL A 103 9.30 -5.59 8.10
N LYS A 104 8.94 -6.53 8.95
CA LYS A 104 9.26 -6.53 10.37
C LYS A 104 9.98 -7.83 10.72
N GLY A 105 11.13 -7.71 11.32
CA GLY A 105 11.86 -8.83 11.87
C GLY A 105 11.98 -8.74 13.39
N ASN A 106 12.60 -9.76 14.00
CA ASN A 106 12.72 -9.86 15.45
C ASN A 106 13.58 -8.75 16.07
N HIS A 107 14.54 -8.20 15.31
CA HIS A 107 15.47 -7.19 15.79
C HIS A 107 15.13 -5.79 15.30
N ASN A 108 14.64 -5.66 14.07
CA ASN A 108 14.46 -4.37 13.44
C ASN A 108 13.32 -4.39 12.40
N GLN A 109 12.99 -3.19 11.87
CA GLN A 109 12.03 -2.99 10.80
C GLN A 109 12.70 -2.40 9.58
N GLY A 110 12.12 -2.64 8.40
CA GLY A 110 12.63 -2.10 7.15
C GLY A 110 11.61 -2.11 6.03
N LYS A 111 12.11 -1.86 4.83
CA LYS A 111 11.37 -2.03 3.58
C LYS A 111 12.09 -3.05 2.71
N MET A 112 11.33 -3.93 2.12
CA MET A 112 11.83 -4.87 1.12
C MET A 112 11.33 -4.44 -0.25
N ASP A 113 12.28 -4.23 -1.15
CA ASP A 113 12.02 -3.94 -2.56
C ASP A 113 12.34 -5.20 -3.35
N PHE A 114 11.45 -5.60 -4.25
CA PHE A 114 11.73 -6.71 -5.15
C PHE A 114 11.12 -6.50 -6.52
N THR A 115 11.75 -7.13 -7.51
CA THR A 115 11.22 -7.29 -8.86
C THR A 115 11.23 -8.75 -9.23
N ALA A 116 10.17 -9.20 -9.89
CA ALA A 116 10.05 -10.57 -10.37
C ALA A 116 9.32 -10.63 -11.71
N ASN A 117 9.67 -11.63 -12.50
CA ASN A 117 9.01 -11.94 -13.77
C ASN A 117 8.40 -13.34 -13.70
N LYS A 118 7.23 -13.50 -14.32
CA LYS A 118 6.53 -14.76 -14.38
C LYS A 118 7.07 -15.61 -15.54
N LYS A 119 7.45 -16.85 -15.25
CA LYS A 119 7.81 -17.83 -16.26
C LYS A 119 6.89 -19.05 -16.11
N GLY A 120 5.93 -19.16 -17.01
CA GLY A 120 4.83 -20.12 -16.84
C GLY A 120 3.97 -19.76 -15.61
N SER A 121 3.89 -20.66 -14.64
CA SER A 121 3.16 -20.47 -13.39
C SER A 121 4.04 -19.93 -12.24
N GLU A 122 5.35 -19.80 -12.43
CA GLU A 122 6.29 -19.47 -11.38
C GLU A 122 6.83 -18.04 -11.49
N TRP A 123 7.02 -17.39 -10.34
CA TRP A 123 7.70 -16.11 -10.22
C TRP A 123 9.21 -16.31 -10.04
N ILE A 124 9.99 -15.69 -10.93
CA ILE A 124 11.45 -15.64 -10.86
C ILE A 124 11.86 -14.25 -10.43
N PHE A 125 12.49 -14.16 -9.27
CA PHE A 125 12.99 -12.90 -8.72
C PHE A 125 14.25 -12.46 -9.46
N GLN A 126 14.24 -11.18 -9.90
CA GLN A 126 15.37 -10.54 -10.56
C GLN A 126 16.19 -9.75 -9.56
N LYS A 127 15.52 -9.17 -8.59
CA LYS A 127 16.13 -8.34 -7.57
C LYS A 127 15.35 -8.45 -6.27
N ILE A 128 16.07 -8.58 -5.16
CA ILE A 128 15.52 -8.44 -3.81
C ILE A 128 16.49 -7.61 -2.99
N THR A 129 16.02 -6.51 -2.41
CA THR A 129 16.80 -5.60 -1.58
C THR A 129 16.05 -5.33 -0.28
N VAL A 130 16.76 -5.31 0.83
CA VAL A 130 16.17 -4.99 2.13
C VAL A 130 16.85 -3.73 2.69
N ARG A 131 16.06 -2.70 2.95
CA ARG A 131 16.49 -1.42 3.54
C ARG A 131 16.09 -1.36 4.98
N CYS A 132 17.07 -1.24 5.88
CA CYS A 132 16.81 -1.15 7.31
C CYS A 132 16.42 0.28 7.71
N LYS A 133 15.40 0.42 8.57
CA LYS A 133 14.87 1.74 8.97
C LYS A 133 15.89 2.57 9.78
N ASN A 134 16.68 1.93 10.62
CA ASN A 134 17.53 2.61 11.61
C ASN A 134 19.02 2.63 11.25
N ALA A 135 19.44 2.00 10.15
CA ALA A 135 20.86 1.80 9.85
C ALA A 135 21.33 2.38 8.53
N GLU A 136 20.50 3.12 7.78
CA GLU A 136 20.78 3.58 6.40
C GLU A 136 21.43 2.49 5.51
N LYS A 137 21.32 1.22 5.94
CA LYS A 137 21.94 0.09 5.31
C LYS A 137 21.00 -0.56 4.32
N VAL A 138 21.52 -0.81 3.14
CA VAL A 138 20.85 -1.51 2.05
C VAL A 138 21.50 -2.87 1.90
N ILE A 139 20.73 -3.94 2.04
CA ILE A 139 21.19 -5.33 1.91
C ILE A 139 20.67 -5.86 0.58
N HIS A 140 21.59 -6.25 -0.28
CA HIS A 140 21.27 -6.88 -1.57
C HIS A 140 21.20 -8.39 -1.38
N VAL A 141 20.00 -8.94 -1.57
CA VAL A 141 19.72 -10.38 -1.42
C VAL A 141 19.84 -11.11 -2.75
N ILE A 142 19.29 -10.50 -3.80
CA ILE A 142 19.43 -10.88 -5.22
C ILE A 142 19.70 -9.61 -6.00
N GLU A 143 20.69 -9.65 -6.89
CA GLU A 143 21.05 -8.58 -7.83
C GLU A 143 20.72 -8.96 -9.26
#